data_5412b1f80632225d9217a958822a6a46
#
_entry.id   5412b1f80632225d9217a958822a6a46
#
_cell.length_a   1.000
_cell.length_b   1.000
_cell.length_c   1.000
_cell.angle_alpha   90.00
_cell.angle_beta   90.00
_cell.angle_gamma   90.00
#
_symmetry.space_group_name_H-M   'P 1'
#
loop_
_entity.id
_entity.type
_entity.pdbx_description
1 polymer ?
#
loop_
_entity_poly.entity_id
_entity_poly.type
_entity_poly.pdbx_seq_one_letter_code
_entity_poly.pdbx_strand_id
1 'polypeptide(L)'
;FKEGTGRTNKQAIQSGIIRKEDSQLGGSFFGLNHRKLDALIKSTKSDMKDVKYATLRMANDQYRQIIYKAQVFANTGAGTVKQAIDMASKDFLAKGFNCIEYSNGSRHNIADYCDMAIRTANKRANLMGEGEMRKKLGNSLVYVSKHGGACDKCMPWEGRVYIDDVWSGGTEDDGKYPLLSTAIEGGFLHPRCHHGLSTYYEGINDEPE
;
A
#
# COMPACT_ATOMS: atom_id res chain seq x y z
N PHE A 1 -1.40 3.62 7.55
CA PHE A 1 -0.90 5.00 7.43
C PHE A 1 -0.02 5.38 8.63
N LYS A 2 -0.50 5.29 9.88
CA LYS A 2 0.29 5.56 11.10
C LYS A 2 1.55 4.70 11.20
N GLU A 3 1.42 3.43 10.87
CA GLU A 3 2.52 2.47 10.88
C GLU A 3 3.61 2.83 9.86
N GLY A 4 3.20 3.24 8.65
CA GLY A 4 4.11 3.70 7.60
C GLY A 4 4.88 4.95 8.01
N THR A 5 4.21 5.97 8.56
CA THR A 5 4.88 7.17 9.06
C THR A 5 5.84 6.87 10.20
N GLY A 6 5.45 5.98 11.12
CA GLY A 6 6.30 5.56 12.24
C GLY A 6 7.57 4.83 11.79
N ARG A 7 7.48 4.03 10.72
CA ARG A 7 8.63 3.32 10.14
C ARG A 7 9.63 4.29 9.51
N THR A 8 9.16 5.21 8.66
CA THR A 8 10.02 6.21 8.02
C THR A 8 10.70 7.13 9.04
N ASN A 9 9.97 7.53 10.10
CA ASN A 9 10.54 8.33 11.17
C ASN A 9 11.65 7.58 11.93
N LYS A 10 11.45 6.27 12.23
CA LYS A 10 12.49 5.43 12.83
C LYS A 10 13.73 5.31 11.93
N GLN A 11 13.54 5.14 10.64
CA GLN A 11 14.65 5.10 9.66
C GLN A 11 15.43 6.42 9.64
N ALA A 12 14.73 7.56 9.65
CA ALA A 12 15.35 8.88 9.67
C ALA A 12 16.16 9.13 10.98
N ILE A 13 15.67 8.66 12.13
CA ILE A 13 16.41 8.72 13.40
C ILE A 13 17.65 7.82 13.34
N GLN A 14 17.52 6.59 12.85
CA GLN A 14 18.63 5.65 12.72
C GLN A 14 19.72 6.13 11.77
N SER A 15 19.32 6.84 10.70
CA SER A 15 20.25 7.43 9.72
C SER A 15 20.81 8.78 10.16
N GLY A 16 20.47 9.27 11.36
CA GLY A 16 20.98 10.54 11.88
C GLY A 16 20.45 11.81 11.23
N ILE A 17 19.43 11.68 10.36
CA ILE A 17 18.80 12.80 9.64
C ILE A 17 17.99 13.68 10.60
N ILE A 18 17.31 13.07 11.59
CA ILE A 18 16.59 13.80 12.65
C ILE A 18 17.02 13.34 14.03
N ARG A 19 17.07 14.27 14.98
CA ARG A 19 17.32 13.93 16.38
C ARG A 19 16.08 13.31 17.01
N LYS A 20 16.27 12.39 17.94
CA LYS A 20 15.18 11.72 18.65
C LYS A 20 14.25 12.70 19.37
N GLU A 21 14.78 13.84 19.79
CA GLU A 21 14.07 14.93 20.47
C GLU A 21 13.15 15.72 19.52
N ASP A 22 13.55 15.83 18.23
CA ASP A 22 12.77 16.51 17.19
C ASP A 22 11.66 15.63 16.61
N SER A 23 11.63 14.35 17.00
CA SER A 23 10.66 13.36 16.50
C SER A 23 9.24 13.52 17.06
N GLN A 24 8.96 14.58 17.83
CA GLN A 24 7.60 14.95 18.29
C GLN A 24 6.64 15.38 17.14
N LEU A 25 6.97 15.07 15.90
CA LEU A 25 6.05 15.14 14.76
C LEU A 25 4.81 14.23 14.89
N GLY A 26 4.72 13.48 16.02
CA GLY A 26 3.67 12.48 16.24
C GLY A 26 2.34 12.98 16.77
N GLY A 27 2.26 14.16 17.38
CA GLY A 27 1.06 14.56 18.13
C GLY A 27 -0.07 15.18 17.31
N SER A 28 0.25 15.89 16.22
CA SER A 28 -0.72 16.63 15.39
C SER A 28 -1.17 15.87 14.13
N PHE A 29 -0.65 14.67 13.91
CA PHE A 29 -0.84 13.91 12.67
C PHE A 29 -2.18 13.16 12.61
N PHE A 30 -2.97 13.20 13.67
CA PHE A 30 -4.25 12.49 13.78
C PHE A 30 -5.44 13.22 13.18
N GLY A 31 -5.25 14.38 12.59
CA GLY A 31 -6.20 14.88 11.62
C GLY A 31 -6.19 13.91 10.44
N LEU A 32 -7.03 12.88 10.50
CA LEU A 32 -7.28 12.00 9.37
C LEU A 32 -7.46 12.88 8.14
N ASN A 33 -6.53 12.82 7.21
CA ASN A 33 -6.71 13.53 5.95
C ASN A 33 -7.78 12.75 5.18
N HIS A 34 -9.04 13.09 5.43
CA HIS A 34 -10.21 12.47 4.81
C HIS A 34 -10.07 12.42 3.28
N ARG A 35 -9.42 13.43 2.67
CA ARG A 35 -9.14 13.45 1.24
C ARG A 35 -8.21 12.32 0.79
N LYS A 36 -7.21 11.95 1.61
CA LYS A 36 -6.28 10.86 1.28
C LYS A 36 -6.90 9.49 1.55
N LEU A 37 -7.68 9.37 2.60
CA LEU A 37 -8.49 8.19 2.83
C LEU A 37 -9.50 7.99 1.69
N ASP A 38 -10.16 9.05 1.24
CA ASP A 38 -11.06 9.03 0.09
C ASP A 38 -10.34 8.70 -1.22
N ALA A 39 -9.11 9.18 -1.43
CA ALA A 39 -8.28 8.83 -2.58
C ALA A 39 -7.87 7.35 -2.55
N LEU A 40 -7.48 6.82 -1.38
CA LEU A 40 -7.20 5.39 -1.18
C LEU A 40 -8.45 4.54 -1.45
N ILE A 41 -9.60 4.97 -0.95
CA ILE A 41 -10.90 4.35 -1.20
C ILE A 41 -11.23 4.40 -2.69
N LYS A 42 -10.98 5.53 -3.34
CA LYS A 42 -11.24 5.73 -4.78
C LYS A 42 -10.32 4.87 -5.64
N SER A 43 -9.03 4.75 -5.27
CA SER A 43 -8.07 3.85 -5.91
C SER A 43 -8.51 2.39 -5.75
N THR A 44 -8.84 1.96 -4.54
CA THR A 44 -9.36 0.61 -4.28
C THR A 44 -10.67 0.34 -5.03
N LYS A 45 -11.55 1.34 -5.13
CA LYS A 45 -12.77 1.27 -5.96
C LYS A 45 -12.46 1.17 -7.45
N SER A 46 -11.39 1.81 -7.93
CA SER A 46 -10.97 1.73 -9.33
C SER A 46 -10.42 0.34 -9.68
N ASP A 47 -9.60 -0.22 -8.81
CA ASP A 47 -9.06 -1.59 -8.99
C ASP A 47 -10.16 -2.66 -8.98
N MET A 48 -11.28 -2.37 -8.32
CA MET A 48 -12.48 -3.23 -8.33
C MET A 48 -13.34 -3.05 -9.58
N LYS A 49 -13.14 -1.98 -10.37
CA LYS A 49 -13.93 -1.74 -11.60
C LYS A 49 -13.63 -2.74 -12.71
N ASP A 50 -12.48 -3.40 -12.70
CA ASP A 50 -12.13 -4.42 -13.69
C ASP A 50 -12.83 -5.76 -13.48
N VAL A 51 -13.61 -5.89 -12.39
CA VAL A 51 -14.53 -7.01 -12.19
C VAL A 51 -15.85 -6.72 -12.92
N LYS A 52 -15.83 -6.87 -14.25
CA LYS A 52 -17.01 -6.71 -15.11
C LYS A 52 -17.94 -7.91 -15.00
N TYR A 53 -19.10 -7.76 -14.31
CA TYR A 53 -20.24 -8.67 -14.46
C TYR A 53 -21.58 -7.95 -14.31
N ALA A 54 -22.45 -8.10 -15.31
CA ALA A 54 -23.75 -7.45 -15.40
C ALA A 54 -24.74 -7.90 -14.31
N THR A 55 -24.58 -9.11 -13.76
CA THR A 55 -25.40 -9.68 -12.67
C THR A 55 -24.99 -9.17 -11.28
N LEU A 56 -23.86 -8.48 -11.18
CA LEU A 56 -23.23 -8.11 -9.92
C LEU A 56 -23.39 -6.64 -9.52
N ARG A 57 -24.18 -5.84 -10.23
CA ARG A 57 -24.30 -4.41 -9.89
C ARG A 57 -24.86 -4.18 -8.48
N MET A 58 -25.87 -4.93 -8.05
CA MET A 58 -26.37 -4.86 -6.67
C MET A 58 -25.41 -5.53 -5.68
N ALA A 59 -24.78 -6.64 -6.08
CA ALA A 59 -23.74 -7.30 -5.29
C ALA A 59 -22.51 -6.40 -5.15
N ASN A 60 -22.13 -5.65 -6.18
CA ASN A 60 -20.96 -4.81 -6.23
C ASN A 60 -20.93 -3.74 -5.12
N ASP A 61 -22.07 -3.13 -4.78
CA ASP A 61 -22.13 -2.15 -3.69
C ASP A 61 -21.99 -2.82 -2.32
N GLN A 62 -22.54 -4.01 -2.16
CA GLN A 62 -22.37 -4.80 -0.94
C GLN A 62 -20.89 -5.28 -0.77
N TYR A 63 -20.26 -5.73 -1.86
CA TYR A 63 -18.83 -6.07 -1.86
C TYR A 63 -17.98 -4.88 -1.42
N ARG A 64 -18.19 -3.72 -2.01
CA ARG A 64 -17.46 -2.50 -1.67
C ARG A 64 -17.66 -2.09 -0.21
N GLN A 65 -18.87 -2.16 0.30
CA GLN A 65 -19.18 -1.83 1.69
C GLN A 65 -18.49 -2.77 2.67
N ILE A 66 -18.49 -4.08 2.40
CA ILE A 66 -17.83 -5.08 3.26
C ILE A 66 -16.33 -4.86 3.28
N ILE A 67 -15.70 -4.75 2.13
CA ILE A 67 -14.25 -4.52 2.03
C ILE A 67 -13.87 -3.18 2.64
N TYR A 68 -14.63 -2.11 2.37
CA TYR A 68 -14.39 -0.80 2.96
C TYR A 68 -14.45 -0.83 4.49
N LYS A 69 -15.49 -1.44 5.06
CA LYS A 69 -15.64 -1.59 6.51
C LYS A 69 -14.44 -2.32 7.14
N ALA A 70 -14.01 -3.40 6.51
CA ALA A 70 -12.85 -4.16 6.96
C ALA A 70 -11.54 -3.38 6.85
N GLN A 71 -11.36 -2.61 5.79
CA GLN A 71 -10.20 -1.72 5.63
C GLN A 71 -10.16 -0.61 6.68
N VAL A 72 -11.30 0.03 6.94
CA VAL A 72 -11.39 1.04 8.01
C VAL A 72 -11.02 0.41 9.34
N PHE A 73 -11.57 -0.77 9.66
CA PHE A 73 -11.27 -1.48 10.90
C PHE A 73 -9.78 -1.76 11.07
N ALA A 74 -9.09 -2.26 10.03
CA ALA A 74 -7.66 -2.51 10.06
C ALA A 74 -6.83 -1.22 10.10
N ASN A 75 -7.17 -0.22 9.29
CA ASN A 75 -6.35 0.99 9.13
C ASN A 75 -6.52 2.00 10.27
N THR A 76 -7.63 1.97 11.00
CA THR A 76 -7.82 2.79 12.21
C THR A 76 -7.16 2.21 13.45
N GLY A 77 -6.66 0.98 13.38
CA GLY A 77 -6.08 0.28 14.52
C GLY A 77 -7.14 -0.30 15.48
N ALA A 78 -8.42 -0.34 15.04
CA ALA A 78 -9.50 -0.99 15.82
C ALA A 78 -9.29 -2.51 15.94
N GLY A 79 -8.55 -3.10 14.99
CA GLY A 79 -8.16 -4.50 15.02
C GLY A 79 -7.02 -4.82 14.07
N THR A 80 -6.63 -6.08 14.06
CA THR A 80 -5.57 -6.60 13.18
C THR A 80 -6.08 -6.84 11.76
N VAL A 81 -5.18 -6.87 10.79
CA VAL A 81 -5.48 -7.25 9.40
C VAL A 81 -6.16 -8.63 9.34
N LYS A 82 -5.70 -9.60 10.15
CA LYS A 82 -6.30 -10.93 10.22
C LYS A 82 -7.75 -10.88 10.70
N GLN A 83 -8.06 -10.09 11.73
CA GLN A 83 -9.43 -9.89 12.21
C GLN A 83 -10.30 -9.21 11.15
N ALA A 84 -9.76 -8.24 10.41
CA ALA A 84 -10.47 -7.58 9.31
C ALA A 84 -10.85 -8.56 8.17
N ILE A 85 -9.92 -9.46 7.82
CA ILE A 85 -10.16 -10.52 6.82
C ILE A 85 -11.25 -11.46 7.28
N ASP A 86 -11.19 -11.92 8.54
CA ASP A 86 -12.19 -12.81 9.12
C ASP A 86 -13.58 -12.15 9.17
N MET A 87 -13.64 -10.89 9.59
CA MET A 87 -14.87 -10.09 9.60
C MET A 87 -15.47 -9.97 8.18
N ALA A 88 -14.67 -9.58 7.18
CA ALA A 88 -15.13 -9.46 5.81
C ALA A 88 -15.62 -10.80 5.25
N SER A 89 -14.88 -11.88 5.51
CA SER A 89 -15.24 -13.23 5.05
C SER A 89 -16.59 -13.66 5.63
N LYS A 90 -16.82 -13.42 6.92
CA LYS A 90 -18.12 -13.70 7.58
C LYS A 90 -19.24 -12.85 7.02
N ASP A 91 -19.01 -11.56 6.79
CA ASP A 91 -20.01 -10.65 6.21
C ASP A 91 -20.39 -11.08 4.79
N PHE A 92 -19.44 -11.55 3.97
CA PHE A 92 -19.70 -12.10 2.64
C PHE A 92 -20.51 -13.39 2.69
N LEU A 93 -20.07 -14.34 3.53
CA LEU A 93 -20.78 -15.63 3.70
C LEU A 93 -22.21 -15.43 4.21
N ALA A 94 -22.41 -14.50 5.15
CA ALA A 94 -23.74 -14.16 5.66
C ALA A 94 -24.69 -13.60 4.57
N LYS A 95 -24.11 -13.02 3.50
CA LYS A 95 -24.84 -12.53 2.33
C LYS A 95 -24.93 -13.56 1.19
N GLY A 96 -24.49 -14.80 1.42
CA GLY A 96 -24.53 -15.88 0.45
C GLY A 96 -23.41 -15.87 -0.60
N PHE A 97 -22.38 -15.02 -0.43
CA PHE A 97 -21.23 -14.99 -1.32
C PHE A 97 -20.14 -15.95 -0.84
N ASN A 98 -19.88 -17.01 -1.57
CA ASN A 98 -18.85 -18.02 -1.24
C ASN A 98 -17.66 -18.00 -2.18
N CYS A 99 -17.77 -17.38 -3.35
CA CYS A 99 -16.69 -17.25 -4.32
C CYS A 99 -16.80 -15.97 -5.14
N ILE A 100 -15.69 -15.57 -5.75
CA ILE A 100 -15.62 -14.50 -6.76
C ILE A 100 -15.11 -15.11 -8.06
N GLU A 101 -15.77 -14.75 -9.15
CA GLU A 101 -15.35 -15.09 -10.50
C GLU A 101 -14.81 -13.86 -11.19
N TYR A 102 -13.55 -13.95 -11.68
CA TYR A 102 -12.89 -12.88 -12.40
C TYR A 102 -13.27 -12.88 -13.90
N SER A 103 -12.95 -11.77 -14.59
CA SER A 103 -13.26 -11.63 -16.03
C SER A 103 -12.60 -12.67 -16.92
N ASN A 104 -11.53 -13.30 -16.45
CA ASN A 104 -10.84 -14.40 -17.14
C ASN A 104 -11.45 -15.78 -16.82
N GLY A 105 -12.58 -15.84 -16.12
CA GLY A 105 -13.25 -17.07 -15.71
C GLY A 105 -12.65 -17.78 -14.50
N SER A 106 -11.56 -17.28 -13.91
CA SER A 106 -10.98 -17.89 -12.72
C SER A 106 -11.87 -17.64 -11.49
N ARG A 107 -12.05 -18.68 -10.67
CA ARG A 107 -12.83 -18.63 -9.44
C ARG A 107 -11.92 -18.65 -8.23
N HIS A 108 -12.16 -17.74 -7.33
CA HIS A 108 -11.48 -17.67 -6.04
C HIS A 108 -12.48 -17.75 -4.90
N ASN A 109 -12.13 -18.43 -3.84
CA ASN A 109 -12.99 -18.43 -2.66
C ASN A 109 -13.00 -17.03 -2.03
N ILE A 110 -14.04 -16.74 -1.26
CA ILE A 110 -14.24 -15.39 -0.70
C ILE A 110 -13.17 -15.03 0.33
N ALA A 111 -12.64 -16.00 1.08
CA ALA A 111 -11.61 -15.75 2.07
C ALA A 111 -10.29 -15.34 1.42
N ASP A 112 -9.88 -16.00 0.32
CA ASP A 112 -8.70 -15.65 -0.46
C ASP A 112 -8.82 -14.26 -1.08
N TYR A 113 -10.02 -13.91 -1.55
CA TYR A 113 -10.29 -12.57 -2.07
C TYR A 113 -10.17 -11.51 -0.98
N CYS A 114 -10.78 -11.74 0.18
CA CYS A 114 -10.70 -10.83 1.31
C CYS A 114 -9.26 -10.65 1.78
N ASP A 115 -8.50 -11.75 1.89
CA ASP A 115 -7.08 -11.70 2.24
C ASP A 115 -6.30 -10.83 1.25
N MET A 116 -6.45 -11.09 -0.04
CA MET A 116 -5.79 -10.31 -1.10
C MET A 116 -6.17 -8.82 -1.04
N ALA A 117 -7.46 -8.51 -0.98
CA ALA A 117 -7.96 -7.15 -1.04
C ALA A 117 -7.54 -6.33 0.18
N ILE A 118 -7.69 -6.90 1.39
CA ILE A 118 -7.41 -6.18 2.64
C ILE A 118 -5.90 -6.00 2.83
N ARG A 119 -5.08 -7.03 2.55
CA ARG A 119 -3.61 -6.91 2.63
C ARG A 119 -3.07 -5.89 1.63
N THR A 120 -3.57 -5.91 0.39
CA THR A 120 -3.15 -4.94 -0.63
C THR A 120 -3.50 -3.51 -0.22
N ALA A 121 -4.72 -3.29 0.29
CA ALA A 121 -5.14 -1.97 0.75
C ALA A 121 -4.34 -1.50 1.97
N ASN A 122 -4.08 -2.39 2.93
CA ASN A 122 -3.27 -2.06 4.10
C ASN A 122 -1.83 -1.69 3.71
N LYS A 123 -1.24 -2.45 2.79
CA LYS A 123 0.09 -2.13 2.24
C LYS A 123 0.12 -0.75 1.58
N ARG A 124 -0.85 -0.44 0.74
CA ARG A 124 -0.96 0.87 0.09
C ARG A 124 -1.10 1.99 1.11
N ALA A 125 -1.89 1.79 2.16
CA ALA A 125 -2.02 2.76 3.25
C ALA A 125 -0.69 3.01 3.98
N ASN A 126 0.11 1.97 4.21
CA ASN A 126 1.43 2.10 4.80
C ASN A 126 2.38 2.88 3.88
N LEU A 127 2.42 2.53 2.58
CA LEU A 127 3.25 3.24 1.59
C LEU A 127 2.88 4.72 1.49
N MET A 128 1.58 5.05 1.54
CA MET A 128 1.13 6.45 1.61
C MET A 128 1.64 7.14 2.87
N GLY A 129 1.57 6.49 4.03
CA GLY A 129 2.08 7.03 5.28
C GLY A 129 3.59 7.26 5.24
N GLU A 130 4.34 6.32 4.70
CA GLU A 130 5.79 6.42 4.50
C GLU A 130 6.13 7.55 3.52
N GLY A 131 5.41 7.65 2.38
CA GLY A 131 5.59 8.69 1.38
C GLY A 131 5.34 10.10 1.93
N GLU A 132 4.26 10.28 2.70
CA GLU A 132 4.00 11.54 3.37
C GLU A 132 5.11 11.96 4.35
N MET A 133 5.69 10.99 5.04
CA MET A 133 6.80 11.28 5.94
C MET A 133 8.07 11.61 5.18
N ARG A 134 8.41 10.88 4.11
CA ARG A 134 9.53 11.20 3.21
C ARG A 134 9.40 12.60 2.64
N LYS A 135 8.20 12.96 2.15
CA LYS A 135 7.91 14.31 1.65
C LYS A 135 8.21 15.40 2.69
N LYS A 136 7.82 15.18 3.96
CA LYS A 136 8.11 16.12 5.06
C LYS A 136 9.59 16.23 5.37
N LEU A 137 10.35 15.16 5.15
CA LEU A 137 11.80 15.11 5.34
C LEU A 137 12.58 15.62 4.11
N GLY A 138 11.88 16.01 3.03
CA GLY A 138 12.52 16.48 1.79
C GLY A 138 13.29 15.38 1.06
N ASN A 139 12.90 14.11 1.23
CA ASN A 139 13.54 12.97 0.58
C ASN A 139 12.51 12.14 -0.17
N SER A 140 12.69 12.01 -1.48
CA SER A 140 11.85 11.21 -2.36
C SER A 140 12.45 9.88 -2.76
N LEU A 141 13.68 9.56 -2.33
CA LEU A 141 14.38 8.35 -2.76
C LEU A 141 13.94 7.12 -1.97
N VAL A 142 13.68 6.03 -2.69
CA VAL A 142 13.31 4.73 -2.12
C VAL A 142 14.12 3.60 -2.75
N TYR A 143 14.49 2.64 -1.92
CA TYR A 143 15.09 1.39 -2.34
C TYR A 143 14.06 0.28 -2.34
N VAL A 144 13.98 -0.48 -3.43
CA VAL A 144 13.13 -1.67 -3.55
C VAL A 144 13.91 -2.88 -3.05
N SER A 145 13.41 -3.52 -2.01
CA SER A 145 14.05 -4.69 -1.42
C SER A 145 14.11 -5.87 -2.39
N LYS A 146 15.26 -6.58 -2.41
CA LYS A 146 15.36 -7.91 -3.01
C LYS A 146 14.78 -8.96 -2.06
N HIS A 147 14.12 -9.99 -2.57
CA HIS A 147 13.77 -11.18 -1.79
C HIS A 147 13.76 -12.45 -2.64
N GLY A 148 14.11 -13.58 -2.03
CA GLY A 148 14.32 -14.86 -2.71
C GLY A 148 13.03 -15.58 -3.18
N GLY A 149 11.99 -14.87 -3.50
CA GLY A 149 10.70 -15.41 -3.99
C GLY A 149 9.97 -14.39 -4.86
N ALA A 150 10.73 -13.47 -5.48
CA ALA A 150 10.18 -12.50 -6.39
C ALA A 150 9.51 -13.19 -7.58
N CYS A 151 8.33 -12.75 -7.95
CA CYS A 151 7.69 -13.21 -9.18
C CYS A 151 8.27 -12.49 -10.41
N ASP A 152 8.06 -13.08 -11.59
CA ASP A 152 8.57 -12.55 -12.88
C ASP A 152 8.21 -11.07 -13.12
N LYS A 153 7.08 -10.61 -12.58
CA LYS A 153 6.65 -9.21 -12.70
C LYS A 153 7.44 -8.25 -11.81
N CYS A 154 7.89 -8.71 -10.65
CA CYS A 154 8.60 -7.87 -9.68
C CYS A 154 10.12 -7.95 -9.80
N MET A 155 10.65 -9.11 -10.22
CA MET A 155 12.08 -9.38 -10.35
C MET A 155 12.86 -8.29 -11.13
N PRO A 156 12.37 -7.72 -12.23
CA PRO A 156 13.12 -6.69 -12.97
C PRO A 156 13.31 -5.38 -12.20
N TRP A 157 12.52 -5.16 -11.15
CA TRP A 157 12.44 -3.88 -10.44
C TRP A 157 13.09 -3.91 -9.06
N GLU A 158 13.40 -5.09 -8.52
CA GLU A 158 13.99 -5.23 -7.19
C GLU A 158 15.49 -4.88 -7.16
N GLY A 159 15.99 -4.54 -5.97
CA GLY A 159 17.39 -4.24 -5.74
C GLY A 159 17.85 -2.91 -6.33
N ARG A 160 16.95 -1.97 -6.57
CA ARG A 160 17.26 -0.67 -7.20
C ARG A 160 16.67 0.49 -6.39
N VAL A 161 17.26 1.65 -6.59
CA VAL A 161 16.76 2.92 -6.05
C VAL A 161 15.85 3.57 -7.10
N TYR A 162 14.76 4.19 -6.61
CA TYR A 162 13.79 4.92 -7.41
C TYR A 162 13.48 6.27 -6.76
N ILE A 163 13.04 7.22 -7.57
CA ILE A 163 12.39 8.43 -7.10
C ILE A 163 10.90 8.11 -6.90
N ASP A 164 10.42 8.29 -5.68
CA ASP A 164 9.02 8.06 -5.33
C ASP A 164 8.14 9.24 -5.72
N ASP A 165 7.72 9.26 -6.97
CA ASP A 165 6.79 10.21 -7.56
C ASP A 165 5.32 9.90 -7.21
N VAL A 166 5.05 8.71 -6.67
CA VAL A 166 3.70 8.23 -6.41
C VAL A 166 3.18 8.64 -5.03
N TRP A 167 4.00 8.49 -3.98
CA TRP A 167 3.59 8.77 -2.60
C TRP A 167 4.32 9.92 -1.94
N SER A 168 5.58 10.16 -2.32
CA SER A 168 6.39 11.27 -1.77
C SER A 168 6.29 12.53 -2.62
N GLY A 169 5.81 12.44 -3.87
CA GLY A 169 5.72 13.54 -4.81
C GLY A 169 7.07 13.97 -5.36
N GLY A 170 8.00 13.02 -5.51
CA GLY A 170 9.27 13.22 -6.18
C GLY A 170 9.11 13.52 -7.67
N THR A 171 10.13 14.08 -8.28
CA THR A 171 10.19 14.44 -9.70
C THR A 171 11.51 13.99 -10.31
N GLU A 172 11.63 13.97 -11.62
CA GLU A 172 12.88 13.63 -12.32
C GLU A 172 14.07 14.51 -11.91
N ASP A 173 13.80 15.71 -11.36
CA ASP A 173 14.82 16.64 -10.88
C ASP A 173 15.44 16.23 -9.53
N ASP A 174 14.83 15.27 -8.82
CA ASP A 174 15.28 14.85 -7.48
C ASP A 174 16.49 13.89 -7.52
N GLY A 175 16.98 13.52 -8.68
CA GLY A 175 18.19 12.72 -8.82
C GLY A 175 18.30 11.92 -10.11
N LYS A 176 19.32 11.06 -10.16
CA LYS A 176 19.68 10.23 -11.34
C LYS A 176 18.85 8.94 -11.48
N TYR A 177 17.95 8.70 -10.53
CA TYR A 177 17.22 7.43 -10.44
C TYR A 177 15.92 7.45 -11.23
N PRO A 178 15.44 6.29 -11.75
CA PRO A 178 14.16 6.22 -12.45
C PRO A 178 12.99 6.48 -11.52
N LEU A 179 11.86 6.89 -12.09
CA LEU A 179 10.62 7.08 -11.35
C LEU A 179 10.02 5.75 -10.91
N LEU A 180 9.46 5.72 -9.71
CA LEU A 180 8.79 4.52 -9.17
C LEU A 180 7.51 4.18 -9.94
N SER A 181 6.80 5.19 -10.48
CA SER A 181 5.63 4.99 -11.34
C SER A 181 5.93 4.07 -12.53
N THR A 182 7.11 4.19 -13.14
CA THR A 182 7.54 3.33 -14.25
C THR A 182 7.59 1.86 -13.85
N ALA A 183 8.12 1.57 -12.66
CA ALA A 183 8.15 0.20 -12.13
C ALA A 183 6.74 -0.33 -11.88
N ILE A 184 5.85 0.51 -11.34
CA ILE A 184 4.45 0.14 -11.05
C ILE A 184 3.68 -0.13 -12.34
N GLU A 185 3.84 0.68 -13.36
CA GLU A 185 3.28 0.47 -14.70
C GLU A 185 3.80 -0.83 -15.33
N GLY A 186 5.07 -1.17 -15.07
CA GLY A 186 5.68 -2.45 -15.46
C GLY A 186 5.21 -3.66 -14.66
N GLY A 187 4.27 -3.47 -13.71
CA GLY A 187 3.65 -4.55 -12.93
C GLY A 187 4.21 -4.75 -11.53
N PHE A 188 5.12 -3.89 -11.08
CA PHE A 188 5.60 -3.89 -9.70
C PHE A 188 4.49 -3.49 -8.72
N LEU A 189 4.57 -3.95 -7.47
CA LEU A 189 3.57 -3.72 -6.43
C LEU A 189 2.13 -4.16 -6.79
N HIS A 190 2.01 -5.20 -7.62
CA HIS A 190 0.73 -5.83 -7.93
C HIS A 190 0.03 -6.38 -6.66
N PRO A 191 -1.26 -6.75 -6.71
CA PRO A 191 -1.94 -7.42 -5.61
C PRO A 191 -1.14 -8.65 -5.12
N ARG A 192 -1.01 -8.82 -3.79
CA ARG A 192 -0.18 -9.85 -3.13
C ARG A 192 1.34 -9.70 -3.31
N CYS A 193 1.83 -8.57 -3.83
CA CYS A 193 3.27 -8.32 -3.87
C CYS A 193 3.84 -8.21 -2.46
N HIS A 194 4.98 -8.86 -2.20
CA HIS A 194 5.64 -8.88 -0.89
C HIS A 194 6.80 -7.86 -0.76
N HIS A 195 7.21 -7.23 -1.86
CA HIS A 195 8.30 -6.25 -1.85
C HIS A 195 7.99 -5.05 -0.97
N GLY A 196 8.98 -4.62 -0.19
CA GLY A 196 8.95 -3.38 0.59
C GLY A 196 9.65 -2.24 -0.14
N LEU A 197 9.33 -1.01 0.26
CA LEU A 197 10.11 0.19 -0.04
C LEU A 197 10.81 0.64 1.24
N SER A 198 12.11 0.88 1.17
CA SER A 198 12.88 1.49 2.25
C SER A 198 13.27 2.90 1.81
N THR A 199 13.27 3.85 2.74
CA THR A 199 13.79 5.18 2.45
C THR A 199 15.29 5.07 2.17
N TYR A 200 15.74 5.63 1.06
CA TYR A 200 17.14 5.66 0.68
C TYR A 200 17.71 7.06 0.91
N TYR A 201 18.88 7.13 1.54
CA TYR A 201 19.60 8.36 1.77
C TYR A 201 20.93 8.28 1.03
N GLU A 202 21.06 9.07 -0.04
CA GLU A 202 22.27 9.12 -0.85
C GLU A 202 23.47 9.56 -0.01
N GLY A 203 24.59 8.84 -0.13
CA GLY A 203 25.81 9.10 0.66
C GLY A 203 25.80 8.56 2.10
N ILE A 204 24.65 8.01 2.57
CA ILE A 204 24.53 7.37 3.90
C ILE A 204 24.28 5.87 3.76
N ASN A 205 23.41 5.49 2.83
CA ASN A 205 23.18 4.08 2.53
C ASN A 205 24.17 3.59 1.48
N ASP A 206 24.56 2.32 1.57
CA ASP A 206 25.38 1.68 0.55
C ASP A 206 24.65 1.71 -0.80
N GLU A 207 25.41 1.95 -1.88
CA GLU A 207 24.86 1.87 -3.23
C GLU A 207 24.44 0.41 -3.50
N PRO A 208 23.24 0.18 -4.07
CA PRO A 208 22.81 -1.17 -4.43
C PRO A 208 23.68 -1.73 -5.54
N GLU A 209 24.12 -2.99 -5.36
CA GLU A 209 24.84 -3.77 -6.36
C GLU A 209 23.97 -4.12 -7.59
#